data_579506f9ed40c1395638e1ef69c047ed
#
_entry.id   579506f9ed40c1395638e1ef69c047ed
#
_cell.length_a   1.000
_cell.length_b   1.000
_cell.length_c   1.000
_cell.angle_alpha   90.00
_cell.angle_beta   90.00
_cell.angle_gamma   90.00
#
_symmetry.space_group_name_H-M   'P 1'
#
loop_
_entity.id
_entity.type
_entity.pdbx_description
1 polymer ?
#
loop_
_entity_poly.entity_id
_entity_poly.type
_entity_poly.pdbx_seq_one_letter_code
_entity_poly.pdbx_strand_id
1 'polypeptide(L)'
;MKKYYFFFIFKFRFRRAAFNNFLKLKKIKNYKIIDLSGPFKYYLLSKILIMIVQIFPKKFDNFILISCDGLPFIKINSVNIWFGGTSLKIPKEFNKYSNNLPMIKNFIVKEKNFISLYPCNLKKINFKKKFKIIYVGALKLQTSNITLKIWKKNNNAILNNLSLIDNKKFWAKNTLLQSDKIHKIYLEIKNLIRLSVIKEINKKFGDDLIIVGTDWEKHINNSVPSNYDTNYIRNLYDGNICLDFGSRWGDNSLYPRNIEIIEAGGLLLQSLTPDSTTAYGNLTNSVTFNSVNELVKKIINYKKNYNLLVSDYKKFSSLFSNSSKNYKTLTIIKNISKKNS
;
A
#
# COMPACT_ATOMS: atom_id res chain seq x y z
N MET A 1 10.51 27.73 21.83
CA MET A 1 10.44 26.38 21.26
C MET A 1 10.19 26.49 19.76
N LYS A 2 11.13 26.05 18.89
CA LYS A 2 11.01 26.19 17.44
C LYS A 2 9.79 25.41 16.91
N LYS A 3 8.99 26.02 16.03
CA LYS A 3 7.82 25.41 15.41
C LYS A 3 8.24 24.75 14.10
N TYR A 4 7.99 23.46 13.94
CA TYR A 4 8.29 22.73 12.72
C TYR A 4 7.10 22.74 11.76
N TYR A 5 7.39 22.79 10.46
CA TYR A 5 6.39 22.76 9.41
C TYR A 5 6.59 21.54 8.53
N PHE A 6 5.56 20.72 8.43
CA PHE A 6 5.52 19.60 7.47
C PHE A 6 4.83 20.05 6.19
N PHE A 7 5.55 20.03 5.10
CA PHE A 7 5.01 20.25 3.77
C PHE A 7 4.78 18.91 3.10
N PHE A 8 3.53 18.64 2.74
CA PHE A 8 3.17 17.48 1.94
C PHE A 8 2.91 17.90 0.52
N ILE A 9 3.66 17.30 -0.41
CA ILE A 9 3.54 17.59 -1.84
C ILE A 9 3.33 16.25 -2.57
N PHE A 10 2.08 15.93 -2.90
CA PHE A 10 1.72 14.73 -3.66
C PHE A 10 0.95 15.11 -4.92
N LYS A 11 1.34 14.53 -6.06
CA LYS A 11 0.63 14.74 -7.33
C LYS A 11 -0.84 14.32 -7.24
N PHE A 12 -1.13 13.24 -6.52
CA PHE A 12 -2.47 12.67 -6.40
C PHE A 12 -2.93 12.61 -4.94
N ARG A 13 -4.13 13.14 -4.66
CA ARG A 13 -4.71 13.16 -3.31
C ARG A 13 -5.08 11.78 -2.77
N PHE A 14 -5.31 10.78 -3.64
CA PHE A 14 -5.74 9.44 -3.22
C PHE A 14 -4.61 8.56 -2.63
N ARG A 15 -3.36 9.00 -2.64
CA ARG A 15 -2.29 8.37 -1.86
C ARG A 15 -2.33 8.75 -0.37
N ARG A 16 -3.52 9.08 0.09
CA ARG A 16 -3.78 9.64 1.43
C ARG A 16 -3.64 8.67 2.59
N ALA A 17 -3.65 7.36 2.41
CA ALA A 17 -3.61 6.46 3.56
C ALA A 17 -2.35 6.66 4.40
N ALA A 18 -1.21 6.70 3.74
CA ALA A 18 0.04 7.06 4.38
C ALA A 18 0.05 8.51 4.90
N PHE A 19 -0.58 9.42 4.15
CA PHE A 19 -0.75 10.80 4.52
C PHE A 19 -1.69 10.97 5.73
N ASN A 20 -2.78 10.23 5.81
CA ASN A 20 -3.69 10.25 6.96
C ASN A 20 -2.97 9.84 8.25
N ASN A 21 -2.01 8.92 8.18
CA ASN A 21 -1.16 8.58 9.31
C ASN A 21 -0.33 9.78 9.76
N PHE A 22 0.19 10.58 8.84
CA PHE A 22 0.86 11.84 9.17
C PHE A 22 -0.12 12.93 9.61
N LEU A 23 -1.32 13.02 9.06
CA LEU A 23 -2.35 13.97 9.52
C LEU A 23 -2.79 13.72 10.97
N LYS A 24 -2.72 12.48 11.44
CA LYS A 24 -2.97 12.11 12.83
C LYS A 24 -1.89 12.68 13.77
N LEU A 25 -0.72 12.99 13.24
CA LEU A 25 0.34 13.72 13.93
C LEU A 25 -0.01 15.19 14.19
N LYS A 26 -1.12 15.72 13.69
CA LYS A 26 -1.61 17.07 14.03
C LYS A 26 -1.77 17.29 15.53
N LYS A 27 -1.94 16.22 16.31
CA LYS A 27 -1.98 16.28 17.79
C LYS A 27 -0.61 16.50 18.42
N ILE A 28 0.50 16.46 17.62
CA ILE A 28 1.81 16.70 18.18
C ILE A 28 2.00 18.20 18.36
N LYS A 29 2.22 18.60 19.61
CA LYS A 29 2.57 19.97 19.95
C LYS A 29 3.81 20.40 19.16
N ASN A 30 3.77 21.59 18.58
CA ASN A 30 4.85 22.28 17.84
C ASN A 30 5.05 21.90 16.38
N TYR A 31 4.09 21.23 15.75
CA TYR A 31 4.12 21.00 14.29
C TYR A 31 2.90 21.61 13.61
N LYS A 32 3.12 22.19 12.44
CA LYS A 32 2.05 22.58 11.52
C LYS A 32 2.19 21.78 10.23
N ILE A 33 1.08 21.24 9.75
CA ILE A 33 1.02 20.49 8.50
C ILE A 33 0.44 21.39 7.41
N ILE A 34 1.15 21.52 6.30
CA ILE A 34 0.74 22.27 5.13
C ILE A 34 0.57 21.26 3.98
N ASP A 35 -0.68 21.03 3.58
CA ASP A 35 -1.03 20.12 2.50
C ASP A 35 -1.11 20.87 1.17
N LEU A 36 -0.11 20.66 0.33
CA LEU A 36 -0.03 21.19 -1.04
C LEU A 36 -0.41 20.12 -2.08
N SER A 37 -1.02 19.03 -1.66
CA SER A 37 -1.33 17.91 -2.54
C SER A 37 -2.50 18.19 -3.47
N GLY A 38 -2.41 17.65 -4.70
CA GLY A 38 -3.41 17.73 -5.76
C GLY A 38 -2.78 18.21 -7.08
N PRO A 39 -3.33 17.81 -8.24
CA PRO A 39 -2.66 17.99 -9.53
C PRO A 39 -2.34 19.46 -9.83
N PHE A 40 -3.27 20.36 -9.62
CA PHE A 40 -3.05 21.80 -9.87
C PHE A 40 -2.12 22.42 -8.82
N LYS A 41 -2.41 22.21 -7.53
CA LYS A 41 -1.57 22.73 -6.44
C LYS A 41 -0.15 22.18 -6.49
N TYR A 42 -0.01 20.88 -6.79
CA TYR A 42 1.28 20.24 -6.97
C TYR A 42 2.12 20.94 -8.04
N TYR A 43 1.54 21.18 -9.21
CA TYR A 43 2.28 21.76 -10.33
C TYR A 43 2.69 23.22 -10.09
N LEU A 44 1.75 24.04 -9.66
CA LEU A 44 1.98 25.47 -9.45
C LEU A 44 2.79 25.74 -8.18
N LEU A 45 2.33 25.23 -7.04
CA LEU A 45 2.94 25.52 -5.74
C LEU A 45 4.29 24.83 -5.55
N SER A 46 4.53 23.67 -6.18
CA SER A 46 5.85 23.05 -6.13
C SER A 46 6.90 23.92 -6.81
N LYS A 47 6.60 24.53 -7.96
CA LYS A 47 7.50 25.47 -8.65
C LYS A 47 7.75 26.74 -7.82
N ILE A 48 6.68 27.32 -7.28
CA ILE A 48 6.79 28.52 -6.41
C ILE A 48 7.61 28.18 -5.17
N LEU A 49 7.36 27.07 -4.52
CA LEU A 49 8.12 26.62 -3.33
C LEU A 49 9.61 26.44 -3.66
N ILE A 50 9.91 25.80 -4.81
CA ILE A 50 11.30 25.64 -5.29
C ILE A 50 11.98 27.00 -5.41
N MET A 51 11.35 27.97 -6.08
CA MET A 51 11.89 29.32 -6.23
C MET A 51 12.13 29.99 -4.87
N ILE A 52 11.14 29.98 -3.99
CA ILE A 52 11.23 30.62 -2.67
C ILE A 52 12.35 30.00 -1.83
N VAL A 53 12.47 28.66 -1.84
CA VAL A 53 13.52 27.96 -1.09
C VAL A 53 14.90 28.23 -1.65
N GLN A 54 15.03 28.38 -2.98
CA GLN A 54 16.30 28.75 -3.62
C GLN A 54 16.75 30.17 -3.26
N ILE A 55 15.79 31.12 -3.14
CA ILE A 55 16.07 32.53 -2.80
C ILE A 55 16.37 32.67 -1.29
N PHE A 56 15.66 31.94 -0.42
CA PHE A 56 15.76 32.08 1.04
C PHE A 56 16.10 30.76 1.77
N PRO A 57 17.19 30.08 1.44
CA PRO A 57 17.46 28.73 1.98
C PRO A 57 17.51 28.68 3.50
N LYS A 58 18.07 29.69 4.17
CA LYS A 58 18.19 29.75 5.64
C LYS A 58 16.85 29.88 6.38
N LYS A 59 15.80 30.41 5.72
CA LYS A 59 14.46 30.54 6.33
C LYS A 59 13.72 29.22 6.43
N PHE A 60 14.21 28.15 5.78
CA PHE A 60 13.55 26.84 5.71
C PHE A 60 14.18 25.76 6.60
N ASP A 61 15.05 26.12 7.54
CA ASP A 61 15.70 25.17 8.46
C ASP A 61 14.72 24.38 9.33
N ASN A 62 13.51 24.89 9.52
CA ASN A 62 12.45 24.25 10.31
C ASN A 62 11.40 23.50 9.45
N PHE A 63 11.66 23.36 8.15
CA PHE A 63 10.72 22.71 7.24
C PHE A 63 11.12 21.26 6.99
N ILE A 64 10.12 20.39 7.00
CA ILE A 64 10.27 18.98 6.64
C ILE A 64 9.43 18.78 5.39
N LEU A 65 10.10 18.56 4.27
CA LEU A 65 9.45 18.29 3.00
C LEU A 65 9.20 16.80 2.84
N ILE A 66 7.95 16.42 2.68
CA ILE A 66 7.55 15.04 2.38
C ILE A 66 7.01 15.00 0.96
N SER A 67 7.73 14.35 0.08
CA SER A 67 7.41 14.25 -1.35
C SER A 67 7.21 12.81 -1.81
N CYS A 68 6.45 12.62 -2.88
CA CYS A 68 6.20 11.34 -3.52
C CYS A 68 6.05 11.53 -5.04
N ASP A 69 6.31 10.48 -5.81
CA ASP A 69 6.04 10.43 -7.24
C ASP A 69 6.84 11.38 -8.14
N GLY A 70 8.15 11.46 -7.90
CA GLY A 70 9.05 12.09 -8.85
C GLY A 70 9.06 13.62 -8.81
N LEU A 71 8.74 14.19 -7.66
CA LEU A 71 9.08 15.59 -7.43
C LEU A 71 10.58 15.80 -7.55
N PRO A 72 11.01 16.91 -8.16
CA PRO A 72 12.40 17.31 -8.06
C PRO A 72 12.72 17.53 -6.58
N PHE A 73 13.73 16.81 -6.10
CA PHE A 73 14.25 17.02 -4.76
C PHE A 73 14.87 18.40 -4.69
N ILE A 74 14.35 19.20 -3.78
CA ILE A 74 14.88 20.52 -3.54
C ILE A 74 16.00 20.40 -2.51
N LYS A 75 17.17 20.90 -2.81
CA LYS A 75 18.22 21.07 -1.81
C LYS A 75 17.79 22.22 -0.89
N ILE A 76 17.11 21.86 0.19
CA ILE A 76 16.81 22.77 1.29
C ILE A 76 17.72 22.42 2.45
N ASN A 77 18.07 23.38 3.29
CA ASN A 77 18.83 23.13 4.51
C ASN A 77 18.02 22.31 5.54
N SER A 78 16.75 22.12 5.27
CA SER A 78 15.84 21.32 6.07
C SER A 78 15.77 19.86 5.61
N VAL A 79 15.04 19.07 6.38
CA VAL A 79 14.89 17.63 6.19
C VAL A 79 13.97 17.30 5.01
N ASN A 80 14.49 16.60 4.00
CA ASN A 80 13.69 16.03 2.93
C ASN A 80 13.36 14.56 3.23
N ILE A 81 12.10 14.21 3.21
CA ILE A 81 11.65 12.82 3.33
C ILE A 81 10.95 12.44 2.04
N TRP A 82 11.45 11.39 1.39
CA TRP A 82 10.79 10.85 0.23
C TRP A 82 9.89 9.68 0.61
N PHE A 83 8.62 9.80 0.23
CA PHE A 83 7.66 8.73 0.41
C PHE A 83 7.69 7.80 -0.79
N GLY A 84 8.47 6.73 -0.69
CA GLY A 84 8.67 5.76 -1.76
C GLY A 84 7.50 4.79 -1.96
N GLY A 85 6.51 4.86 -1.10
CA GLY A 85 5.36 3.96 -1.16
C GLY A 85 5.78 2.50 -1.12
N THR A 86 5.69 1.85 -2.26
CA THR A 86 6.00 0.44 -2.45
C THR A 86 7.35 0.16 -3.10
N SER A 87 8.07 1.19 -3.60
CA SER A 87 9.35 0.98 -4.29
C SER A 87 10.51 0.67 -3.35
N LEU A 88 11.29 -0.35 -3.68
CA LEU A 88 12.53 -0.69 -2.97
C LEU A 88 13.73 0.14 -3.45
N LYS A 89 13.63 0.75 -4.64
CA LYS A 89 14.72 1.53 -5.22
C LYS A 89 14.62 2.97 -4.75
N ILE A 90 15.66 3.45 -4.11
CA ILE A 90 15.85 4.87 -3.82
C ILE A 90 16.17 5.56 -5.15
N PRO A 91 15.41 6.58 -5.58
CA PRO A 91 15.76 7.33 -6.77
C PRO A 91 17.17 7.90 -6.67
N LYS A 92 17.93 7.87 -7.77
CA LYS A 92 19.30 8.41 -7.80
C LYS A 92 19.33 9.89 -7.38
N GLU A 93 18.29 10.62 -7.73
CA GLU A 93 18.10 12.03 -7.38
C GLU A 93 17.97 12.24 -5.87
N PHE A 94 17.33 11.31 -5.16
CA PHE A 94 17.20 11.38 -3.70
C PHE A 94 18.56 11.32 -3.01
N ASN A 95 19.44 10.40 -3.44
CA ASN A 95 20.79 10.30 -2.89
C ASN A 95 21.64 11.54 -3.18
N LYS A 96 21.38 12.23 -4.30
CA LYS A 96 22.11 13.43 -4.71
C LYS A 96 21.77 14.65 -3.86
N TYR A 97 20.53 14.75 -3.37
CA TYR A 97 19.99 15.96 -2.73
C TYR A 97 19.56 15.78 -1.28
N SER A 98 19.53 14.56 -0.77
CA SER A 98 19.13 14.30 0.61
C SER A 98 20.35 14.14 1.51
N ASN A 99 20.37 14.86 2.61
CA ASN A 99 21.32 14.66 3.71
C ASN A 99 20.93 13.40 4.50
N ASN A 100 21.08 12.20 3.89
CA ASN A 100 20.90 10.90 4.55
C ASN A 100 19.54 10.68 5.24
N LEU A 101 18.44 11.02 4.58
CA LEU A 101 17.13 10.85 5.16
C LEU A 101 16.50 9.51 4.82
N PRO A 102 15.84 8.89 5.79
CA PRO A 102 15.20 7.62 5.55
C PRO A 102 13.99 7.79 4.65
N MET A 103 13.86 6.86 3.71
CA MET A 103 12.67 6.73 2.89
C MET A 103 11.53 6.16 3.72
N ILE A 104 10.36 6.78 3.65
CA ILE A 104 9.16 6.24 4.31
C ILE A 104 8.57 5.13 3.45
N LYS A 105 8.43 3.95 4.03
CA LYS A 105 7.76 2.81 3.41
C LYS A 105 6.53 2.40 4.19
N ASN A 106 5.60 1.82 3.46
CA ASN A 106 4.49 1.10 4.06
C ASN A 106 5.04 -0.22 4.58
N PHE A 107 5.10 -0.37 5.89
CA PHE A 107 5.62 -1.54 6.57
C PHE A 107 7.12 -1.83 6.48
N ILE A 108 7.50 -2.76 7.28
CA ILE A 108 8.79 -3.11 7.84
C ILE A 108 9.82 -3.36 6.77
N VAL A 109 10.83 -2.54 6.80
CA VAL A 109 12.09 -2.87 6.14
C VAL A 109 13.16 -2.88 7.22
N LYS A 110 13.92 -3.95 7.29
CA LYS A 110 15.07 -4.08 8.22
C LYS A 110 16.25 -3.15 7.86
N GLU A 111 16.16 -2.45 6.73
CA GLU A 111 17.22 -1.58 6.26
C GLU A 111 17.25 -0.26 7.02
N LYS A 112 18.45 0.20 7.40
CA LYS A 112 18.70 1.39 8.20
C LYS A 112 18.14 2.70 7.61
N ASN A 113 17.89 2.73 6.31
CA ASN A 113 17.49 3.93 5.55
C ASN A 113 15.98 4.07 5.35
N PHE A 114 15.16 3.31 6.08
CA PHE A 114 13.71 3.33 5.91
C PHE A 114 12.98 3.57 7.21
N ILE A 115 11.93 4.36 7.14
CA ILE A 115 10.93 4.52 8.20
C ILE A 115 9.70 3.73 7.82
N SER A 116 9.29 2.83 8.68
CA SER A 116 8.10 2.01 8.48
C SER A 116 6.85 2.73 8.96
N LEU A 117 5.79 2.68 8.15
CA LEU A 117 4.46 3.11 8.56
C LEU A 117 3.63 1.91 8.99
N TYR A 118 2.94 2.06 10.10
CA TYR A 118 2.05 1.05 10.66
C TYR A 118 0.62 1.57 10.70
N PRO A 119 -0.37 0.67 10.68
CA PRO A 119 -1.75 1.02 10.98
C PRO A 119 -1.83 1.73 12.34
N CYS A 120 -2.62 2.78 12.40
CA CYS A 120 -2.88 3.53 13.62
C CYS A 120 -4.33 4.00 13.64
N ASN A 121 -4.88 4.35 14.83
CA ASN A 121 -6.30 4.68 14.99
C ASN A 121 -7.22 3.56 14.48
N LEU A 122 -6.95 2.37 14.96
CA LEU A 122 -7.73 1.19 14.62
C LEU A 122 -9.18 1.39 15.05
N LYS A 123 -10.10 1.22 14.11
CA LYS A 123 -11.50 1.07 14.44
C LYS A 123 -11.68 -0.28 15.11
N LYS A 124 -12.51 -0.35 16.17
CA LYS A 124 -12.92 -1.64 16.74
C LYS A 124 -13.62 -2.45 15.65
N ILE A 125 -13.18 -3.68 15.46
CA ILE A 125 -13.77 -4.56 14.44
C ILE A 125 -15.22 -4.89 14.82
N ASN A 126 -16.13 -4.60 13.92
CA ASN A 126 -17.53 -5.00 14.03
C ASN A 126 -17.70 -6.41 13.45
N PHE A 127 -17.41 -7.44 14.24
CA PHE A 127 -17.50 -8.82 13.80
C PHE A 127 -18.95 -9.20 13.44
N LYS A 128 -19.14 -9.68 12.20
CA LYS A 128 -20.43 -10.11 11.66
C LYS A 128 -20.43 -11.61 11.42
N LYS A 129 -21.48 -12.32 11.88
CA LYS A 129 -21.64 -13.75 11.56
C LYS A 129 -21.84 -13.99 10.06
N LYS A 130 -22.55 -13.06 9.38
CA LYS A 130 -22.71 -13.04 7.92
C LYS A 130 -21.89 -11.88 7.36
N PHE A 131 -20.64 -12.11 7.03
CA PHE A 131 -19.76 -11.13 6.41
C PHE A 131 -19.77 -11.25 4.89
N LYS A 132 -19.47 -10.14 4.22
CA LYS A 132 -19.23 -10.09 2.78
C LYS A 132 -17.72 -10.23 2.49
N ILE A 133 -17.41 -10.49 1.23
CA ILE A 133 -16.05 -10.53 0.69
C ILE A 133 -15.88 -9.28 -0.16
N ILE A 134 -14.97 -8.39 0.22
CA ILE A 134 -14.79 -7.09 -0.42
C ILE A 134 -13.50 -7.08 -1.21
N TYR A 135 -13.57 -6.68 -2.46
CA TYR A 135 -12.40 -6.35 -3.25
C TYR A 135 -12.54 -4.92 -3.80
N VAL A 136 -11.55 -4.07 -3.53
CA VAL A 136 -11.49 -2.69 -4.05
C VAL A 136 -10.30 -2.55 -4.97
N GLY A 137 -10.52 -2.24 -6.23
CA GLY A 137 -9.43 -2.00 -7.18
C GLY A 137 -9.87 -2.09 -8.64
N ALA A 138 -9.28 -1.27 -9.50
CA ALA A 138 -9.52 -1.30 -10.93
C ALA A 138 -8.88 -2.54 -11.59
N LEU A 139 -9.53 -3.05 -12.62
CA LEU A 139 -9.01 -4.08 -13.50
C LEU A 139 -8.59 -3.44 -14.82
N LYS A 140 -7.29 -3.40 -15.12
CA LYS A 140 -6.78 -2.89 -16.41
C LYS A 140 -6.25 -4.06 -17.22
N LEU A 141 -7.11 -4.65 -18.04
CA LEU A 141 -6.76 -5.75 -18.94
C LEU A 141 -6.33 -5.21 -20.30
N GLN A 142 -5.09 -4.72 -20.35
CA GLN A 142 -4.38 -4.56 -21.62
C GLN A 142 -3.30 -5.63 -21.64
N THR A 143 -3.53 -6.71 -22.39
CA THR A 143 -2.61 -7.86 -22.42
C THR A 143 -1.98 -7.98 -23.80
N SER A 144 -0.66 -8.02 -23.85
CA SER A 144 0.11 -8.29 -25.05
C SER A 144 0.02 -9.78 -25.43
N ASN A 145 0.23 -10.10 -26.71
CA ASN A 145 0.26 -11.49 -27.20
C ASN A 145 1.30 -12.35 -26.47
N ILE A 146 2.43 -11.75 -26.09
CA ILE A 146 3.49 -12.43 -25.33
C ILE A 146 2.97 -12.78 -23.93
N THR A 147 2.30 -11.86 -23.27
CA THR A 147 1.69 -12.10 -21.96
C THR A 147 0.65 -13.22 -22.03
N LEU A 148 -0.23 -13.21 -23.03
CA LEU A 148 -1.23 -14.26 -23.23
C LEU A 148 -0.58 -15.61 -23.45
N LYS A 149 0.50 -15.69 -24.23
CA LYS A 149 1.25 -16.94 -24.46
C LYS A 149 1.85 -17.48 -23.16
N ILE A 150 2.51 -16.61 -22.37
CA ILE A 150 3.08 -17.00 -21.07
C ILE A 150 1.97 -17.43 -20.10
N TRP A 151 0.88 -16.68 -20.05
CA TRP A 151 -0.27 -17.00 -19.22
C TRP A 151 -0.90 -18.34 -19.57
N LYS A 152 -1.24 -18.58 -20.83
CA LYS A 152 -1.82 -19.86 -21.28
C LYS A 152 -0.97 -21.07 -20.91
N LYS A 153 0.36 -20.92 -20.97
CA LYS A 153 1.31 -21.99 -20.61
C LYS A 153 1.42 -22.25 -19.11
N ASN A 154 1.24 -21.21 -18.27
CA ASN A 154 1.65 -21.28 -16.86
C ASN A 154 0.52 -20.94 -15.87
N ASN A 155 -0.71 -20.63 -16.32
CA ASN A 155 -1.80 -20.16 -15.45
C ASN A 155 -2.07 -21.09 -14.26
N ASN A 156 -2.15 -22.39 -14.47
CA ASN A 156 -2.38 -23.36 -13.40
C ASN A 156 -1.26 -23.31 -12.35
N ALA A 157 0.00 -23.30 -12.78
CA ALA A 157 1.13 -23.19 -11.86
C ALA A 157 1.11 -21.88 -11.09
N ILE A 158 0.80 -20.76 -11.75
CA ILE A 158 0.70 -19.44 -11.14
C ILE A 158 -0.45 -19.38 -10.14
N LEU A 159 -1.63 -19.89 -10.47
CA LEU A 159 -2.80 -19.86 -9.56
C LEU A 159 -2.65 -20.79 -8.35
N ASN A 160 -1.81 -21.83 -8.48
CA ASN A 160 -1.43 -22.71 -7.37
C ASN A 160 -0.27 -22.15 -6.53
N ASN A 161 0.49 -21.18 -7.07
CA ASN A 161 1.55 -20.49 -6.35
C ASN A 161 1.68 -19.05 -6.88
N LEU A 162 0.98 -18.10 -6.25
CA LEU A 162 0.92 -16.71 -6.69
C LEU A 162 2.27 -15.99 -6.65
N SER A 163 3.18 -16.43 -5.79
CA SER A 163 4.54 -15.88 -5.71
C SER A 163 5.47 -16.40 -6.81
N LEU A 164 5.03 -17.34 -7.64
CA LEU A 164 5.84 -17.88 -8.73
C LEU A 164 6.35 -16.80 -9.69
N ILE A 165 5.52 -15.80 -9.97
CA ILE A 165 5.87 -14.68 -10.85
C ILE A 165 6.89 -13.70 -10.23
N ASP A 166 7.14 -13.77 -8.92
CA ASP A 166 8.16 -12.95 -8.26
C ASP A 166 9.55 -13.61 -8.36
N ASN A 167 9.63 -14.85 -8.88
CA ASN A 167 10.85 -15.61 -9.01
C ASN A 167 11.59 -15.29 -10.33
N LYS A 168 12.86 -14.85 -10.25
CA LYS A 168 13.70 -14.59 -11.42
C LYS A 168 13.85 -15.80 -12.35
N LYS A 169 13.91 -17.02 -11.80
CA LYS A 169 14.02 -18.27 -12.58
C LYS A 169 12.78 -18.52 -13.44
N PHE A 170 11.59 -18.11 -12.97
CA PHE A 170 10.36 -18.18 -13.76
C PHE A 170 10.49 -17.35 -15.03
N TRP A 171 10.99 -16.13 -14.94
CA TRP A 171 11.15 -15.24 -16.08
C TRP A 171 12.24 -15.71 -17.03
N ALA A 172 13.38 -16.15 -16.52
CA ALA A 172 14.46 -16.71 -17.33
C ALA A 172 14.00 -17.92 -18.18
N LYS A 173 13.08 -18.75 -17.64
CA LYS A 173 12.52 -19.91 -18.37
C LYS A 173 11.46 -19.53 -19.41
N ASN A 174 10.74 -18.43 -19.21
CA ASN A 174 9.55 -18.09 -20.00
C ASN A 174 9.77 -16.95 -21.00
N THR A 175 10.88 -16.24 -20.93
CA THR A 175 11.18 -15.13 -21.84
C THR A 175 12.67 -14.82 -21.89
N LEU A 176 13.15 -14.43 -23.08
CA LEU A 176 14.51 -13.90 -23.31
C LEU A 176 14.50 -12.36 -23.37
N LEU A 177 13.44 -11.71 -22.91
CA LEU A 177 13.27 -10.27 -23.00
C LEU A 177 14.13 -9.52 -22.00
N GLN A 178 14.45 -8.26 -22.31
CA GLN A 178 15.11 -7.33 -21.41
C GLN A 178 14.21 -6.95 -20.22
N SER A 179 14.81 -6.52 -19.12
CA SER A 179 14.16 -6.25 -17.84
C SER A 179 12.91 -5.35 -17.90
N ASP A 180 12.94 -4.32 -18.73
CA ASP A 180 11.83 -3.35 -18.82
C ASP A 180 10.59 -3.96 -19.47
N LYS A 181 10.78 -4.79 -20.49
CA LYS A 181 9.69 -5.55 -21.14
C LYS A 181 9.13 -6.61 -20.20
N ILE A 182 9.98 -7.27 -19.40
CA ILE A 182 9.54 -8.23 -18.38
C ILE A 182 8.64 -7.52 -17.35
N HIS A 183 8.98 -6.33 -16.92
CA HIS A 183 8.18 -5.58 -15.96
C HIS A 183 6.75 -5.30 -16.48
N LYS A 184 6.61 -4.91 -17.75
CA LYS A 184 5.29 -4.73 -18.38
C LYS A 184 4.47 -6.02 -18.37
N ILE A 185 5.08 -7.14 -18.82
CA ILE A 185 4.43 -8.45 -18.84
C ILE A 185 4.03 -8.89 -17.42
N TYR A 186 4.89 -8.67 -16.44
CA TYR A 186 4.60 -8.94 -15.03
C TYR A 186 3.33 -8.22 -14.55
N LEU A 187 3.17 -6.92 -14.88
CA LEU A 187 1.99 -6.15 -14.52
C LEU A 187 0.72 -6.69 -15.20
N GLU A 188 0.83 -7.08 -16.47
CA GLU A 188 -0.26 -7.67 -17.23
C GLU A 188 -0.67 -9.03 -16.63
N ILE A 189 0.28 -9.90 -16.26
CA ILE A 189 0.01 -11.17 -15.57
C ILE A 189 -0.64 -10.93 -14.20
N LYS A 190 -0.21 -9.94 -13.43
CA LYS A 190 -0.87 -9.59 -12.16
C LYS A 190 -2.35 -9.23 -12.35
N ASN A 191 -2.72 -8.57 -13.43
CA ASN A 191 -4.12 -8.30 -13.72
C ASN A 191 -4.89 -9.58 -14.10
N LEU A 192 -4.27 -10.50 -14.86
CA LEU A 192 -4.87 -11.81 -15.18
C LEU A 192 -5.06 -12.67 -13.93
N ILE A 193 -4.11 -12.67 -13.00
CA ILE A 193 -4.25 -13.31 -11.68
C ILE A 193 -5.46 -12.75 -10.94
N ARG A 194 -5.57 -11.42 -10.82
CA ARG A 194 -6.70 -10.77 -10.15
C ARG A 194 -8.03 -11.19 -10.75
N LEU A 195 -8.14 -11.14 -12.08
CA LEU A 195 -9.35 -11.56 -12.77
C LEU A 195 -9.69 -13.02 -12.47
N SER A 196 -8.72 -13.91 -12.58
CA SER A 196 -8.93 -15.34 -12.39
C SER A 196 -9.32 -15.67 -10.94
N VAL A 197 -8.64 -15.07 -9.97
CA VAL A 197 -8.95 -15.26 -8.54
C VAL A 197 -10.36 -14.73 -8.23
N ILE A 198 -10.68 -13.51 -8.67
CA ILE A 198 -11.99 -12.91 -8.40
C ILE A 198 -13.11 -13.69 -9.10
N LYS A 199 -12.90 -14.20 -10.32
CA LYS A 199 -13.87 -15.10 -10.99
C LYS A 199 -14.11 -16.36 -10.17
N GLU A 200 -13.06 -16.98 -9.62
CA GLU A 200 -13.24 -18.19 -8.80
C GLU A 200 -13.96 -17.89 -7.48
N ILE A 201 -13.66 -16.74 -6.84
CA ILE A 201 -14.39 -16.28 -5.67
C ILE A 201 -15.86 -15.99 -6.00
N ASN A 202 -16.14 -15.33 -7.13
CA ASN A 202 -17.51 -15.06 -7.59
C ASN A 202 -18.29 -16.37 -7.83
N LYS A 203 -17.66 -17.34 -8.50
CA LYS A 203 -18.25 -18.65 -8.74
C LYS A 203 -18.62 -19.38 -7.44
N LYS A 204 -17.81 -19.25 -6.38
CA LYS A 204 -17.98 -19.95 -5.11
C LYS A 204 -18.92 -19.24 -4.14
N PHE A 205 -18.92 -17.91 -4.14
CA PHE A 205 -19.56 -17.11 -3.11
C PHE A 205 -20.62 -16.13 -3.65
N GLY A 206 -20.71 -15.95 -4.98
CA GLY A 206 -21.78 -15.20 -5.64
C GLY A 206 -22.07 -13.85 -5.00
N ASP A 207 -23.28 -13.67 -4.47
CA ASP A 207 -23.77 -12.43 -3.88
C ASP A 207 -23.04 -11.99 -2.61
N ASP A 208 -22.19 -12.85 -2.04
CA ASP A 208 -21.35 -12.43 -0.91
C ASP A 208 -20.11 -11.64 -1.35
N LEU A 209 -19.79 -11.65 -2.64
CA LEU A 209 -18.67 -10.87 -3.20
C LEU A 209 -19.17 -9.48 -3.63
N ILE A 210 -18.49 -8.44 -3.15
CA ILE A 210 -18.67 -7.05 -3.58
C ILE A 210 -17.34 -6.56 -4.17
N ILE A 211 -17.40 -6.11 -5.42
CA ILE A 211 -16.26 -5.56 -6.14
C ILE A 211 -16.50 -4.07 -6.36
N VAL A 212 -15.54 -3.24 -5.96
CA VAL A 212 -15.56 -1.79 -6.21
C VAL A 212 -14.36 -1.41 -7.07
N GLY A 213 -14.61 -0.95 -8.27
CA GLY A 213 -13.55 -0.54 -9.19
C GLY A 213 -14.00 -0.44 -10.63
N THR A 214 -13.17 0.13 -11.47
CA THR A 214 -13.41 0.27 -12.92
C THR A 214 -13.01 -0.98 -13.69
N ASP A 215 -13.64 -1.19 -14.83
CA ASP A 215 -13.40 -2.26 -15.82
C ASP A 215 -13.77 -3.68 -15.35
N TRP A 216 -14.45 -3.83 -14.21
CA TRP A 216 -14.94 -5.13 -13.74
C TRP A 216 -16.28 -5.53 -14.36
N GLU A 217 -17.10 -4.57 -14.70
CA GLU A 217 -18.44 -4.74 -15.29
C GLU A 217 -18.45 -5.60 -16.57
N LYS A 218 -17.34 -5.61 -17.29
CA LYS A 218 -17.13 -6.45 -18.49
C LYS A 218 -16.92 -7.92 -18.18
N HIS A 219 -16.69 -8.26 -16.93
CA HIS A 219 -16.24 -9.59 -16.51
C HIS A 219 -17.08 -10.21 -15.41
N ILE A 220 -17.72 -9.37 -14.58
CA ILE A 220 -18.50 -9.80 -13.42
C ILE A 220 -19.65 -8.82 -13.21
N ASN A 221 -20.88 -9.33 -13.21
CA ASN A 221 -22.11 -8.51 -13.18
C ASN A 221 -22.29 -7.72 -11.86
N ASN A 222 -21.77 -8.22 -10.74
CA ASN A 222 -21.97 -7.64 -9.41
C ASN A 222 -20.89 -6.61 -9.02
N SER A 223 -20.29 -5.93 -10.00
CA SER A 223 -19.31 -4.91 -9.73
C SER A 223 -19.94 -3.52 -9.58
N VAL A 224 -19.45 -2.76 -8.63
CA VAL A 224 -19.86 -1.37 -8.40
C VAL A 224 -18.80 -0.43 -8.96
N PRO A 225 -19.18 0.54 -9.80
CA PRO A 225 -18.26 1.55 -10.28
C PRO A 225 -17.57 2.26 -9.11
N SER A 226 -16.30 2.59 -9.28
CA SER A 226 -15.56 3.30 -8.25
C SER A 226 -16.06 4.74 -8.12
N ASN A 227 -16.59 5.11 -6.96
CA ASN A 227 -16.94 6.49 -6.64
C ASN A 227 -15.84 7.20 -5.83
N TYR A 228 -14.71 6.56 -5.51
CA TYR A 228 -13.60 7.07 -4.69
C TYR A 228 -14.03 7.75 -3.36
N ASP A 229 -15.27 7.55 -2.92
CA ASP A 229 -15.69 7.98 -1.60
C ASP A 229 -15.00 7.13 -0.55
N THR A 230 -14.07 7.77 0.15
CA THR A 230 -13.27 7.12 1.17
C THR A 230 -14.13 6.60 2.32
N ASN A 231 -15.22 7.29 2.66
CA ASN A 231 -16.09 6.87 3.75
C ASN A 231 -16.92 5.65 3.35
N TYR A 232 -17.44 5.64 2.13
CA TYR A 232 -18.14 4.48 1.57
C TYR A 232 -17.25 3.24 1.59
N ILE A 233 -16.03 3.35 1.07
CA ILE A 233 -15.06 2.23 1.02
C ILE A 233 -14.70 1.75 2.43
N ARG A 234 -14.45 2.67 3.37
CA ARG A 234 -14.15 2.30 4.77
C ARG A 234 -15.32 1.60 5.46
N ASN A 235 -16.54 1.99 5.17
CA ASN A 235 -17.74 1.32 5.69
C ASN A 235 -17.91 -0.08 5.09
N LEU A 236 -17.57 -0.28 3.80
CA LEU A 236 -17.52 -1.61 3.20
C LEU A 236 -16.48 -2.54 3.86
N TYR A 237 -15.34 -2.00 4.26
CA TYR A 237 -14.32 -2.81 4.93
C TYR A 237 -14.76 -3.30 6.32
N ASP A 238 -15.52 -2.50 7.07
CA ASP A 238 -15.84 -2.74 8.47
C ASP A 238 -16.51 -4.11 8.71
N GLY A 239 -15.79 -5.01 9.38
CA GLY A 239 -16.25 -6.35 9.73
C GLY A 239 -16.45 -7.32 8.56
N ASN A 240 -15.97 -6.98 7.37
CA ASN A 240 -16.02 -7.82 6.18
C ASN A 240 -14.62 -8.36 5.82
N ILE A 241 -14.55 -9.52 5.16
CA ILE A 241 -13.28 -10.03 4.61
C ILE A 241 -12.90 -9.14 3.42
N CYS A 242 -11.68 -8.60 3.47
CA CYS A 242 -11.16 -7.68 2.47
C CYS A 242 -9.96 -8.30 1.76
N LEU A 243 -10.08 -8.48 0.44
CA LEU A 243 -9.04 -9.09 -0.38
C LEU A 243 -8.03 -8.04 -0.86
N ASP A 244 -6.74 -8.34 -0.74
CA ASP A 244 -5.68 -7.55 -1.36
C ASP A 244 -4.66 -8.45 -2.07
N PHE A 245 -4.38 -8.12 -3.34
CA PHE A 245 -3.41 -8.84 -4.17
C PHE A 245 -2.06 -8.11 -4.27
N GLY A 246 -1.81 -7.19 -3.36
CA GLY A 246 -0.58 -6.40 -3.34
C GLY A 246 -0.50 -5.33 -4.43
N SER A 247 0.67 -4.71 -4.52
CA SER A 247 0.94 -3.66 -5.50
C SER A 247 0.94 -4.19 -6.93
N ARG A 248 0.51 -3.34 -7.87
CA ARG A 248 0.73 -3.58 -9.30
C ARG A 248 2.21 -3.52 -9.69
N TRP A 249 3.00 -2.80 -8.91
CA TRP A 249 4.37 -2.40 -9.27
C TRP A 249 5.43 -3.42 -8.87
N GLY A 250 5.02 -4.63 -8.49
CA GLY A 250 5.95 -5.75 -8.30
C GLY A 250 6.82 -5.65 -7.05
N ASP A 251 6.38 -4.89 -6.07
CA ASP A 251 7.14 -4.72 -4.86
C ASP A 251 6.80 -5.79 -3.83
N ASN A 252 7.81 -6.22 -3.09
CA ASN A 252 7.67 -7.15 -1.97
C ASN A 252 7.01 -6.51 -0.74
N SER A 253 6.75 -5.20 -0.78
CA SER A 253 6.20 -4.44 0.33
C SER A 253 4.69 -4.54 0.43
N LEU A 254 4.18 -4.29 1.63
CA LEU A 254 2.76 -4.21 1.89
C LEU A 254 2.15 -2.99 1.20
N TYR A 255 1.01 -3.18 0.58
CA TYR A 255 0.33 -2.12 -0.15
C TYR A 255 -0.40 -1.17 0.83
N PRO A 256 -0.50 0.14 0.55
CA PRO A 256 -1.18 1.10 1.42
C PRO A 256 -2.61 0.72 1.78
N ARG A 257 -3.28 0.00 0.90
CA ARG A 257 -4.64 -0.51 1.13
C ARG A 257 -4.73 -1.44 2.34
N ASN A 258 -3.69 -2.20 2.65
CA ASN A 258 -3.67 -3.05 3.82
C ASN A 258 -3.82 -2.22 5.10
N ILE A 259 -3.16 -1.05 5.15
CA ILE A 259 -3.30 -0.11 6.25
C ILE A 259 -4.74 0.42 6.33
N GLU A 260 -5.31 0.81 5.20
CA GLU A 260 -6.69 1.31 5.12
C GLU A 260 -7.71 0.28 5.60
N ILE A 261 -7.56 -0.97 5.16
CA ILE A 261 -8.43 -2.08 5.57
C ILE A 261 -8.34 -2.29 7.09
N ILE A 262 -7.12 -2.42 7.62
CA ILE A 262 -6.91 -2.68 9.05
C ILE A 262 -7.44 -1.51 9.91
N GLU A 263 -7.18 -0.27 9.51
CA GLU A 263 -7.68 0.92 10.21
C GLU A 263 -9.19 1.08 10.17
N ALA A 264 -9.83 0.57 9.12
CA ALA A 264 -11.29 0.59 9.00
C ALA A 264 -12.00 -0.55 9.76
N GLY A 265 -11.24 -1.45 10.39
CA GLY A 265 -11.80 -2.64 11.05
C GLY A 265 -12.14 -3.77 10.07
N GLY A 266 -11.51 -3.78 8.90
CA GLY A 266 -11.65 -4.83 7.90
C GLY A 266 -10.83 -6.08 8.25
N LEU A 267 -11.31 -7.23 7.79
CA LEU A 267 -10.69 -8.55 7.98
C LEU A 267 -9.79 -8.84 6.76
N LEU A 268 -8.54 -8.38 6.82
CA LEU A 268 -7.61 -8.47 5.69
C LEU A 268 -7.25 -9.92 5.35
N LEU A 269 -7.43 -10.32 4.08
CA LEU A 269 -6.80 -11.48 3.47
C LEU A 269 -5.97 -11.00 2.27
N GLN A 270 -4.66 -11.11 2.34
CA GLN A 270 -3.77 -10.64 1.29
C GLN A 270 -2.92 -11.75 0.67
N SER A 271 -2.48 -11.53 -0.58
CA SER A 271 -1.47 -12.39 -1.18
C SER A 271 -0.17 -12.34 -0.35
N LEU A 272 0.44 -13.51 -0.15
CA LEU A 272 1.69 -13.62 0.60
C LEU A 272 2.80 -12.79 -0.07
N THR A 273 3.49 -11.98 0.73
CA THR A 273 4.68 -11.24 0.33
C THR A 273 5.77 -11.36 1.39
N PRO A 274 7.05 -11.18 1.07
CA PRO A 274 8.12 -11.19 2.07
C PRO A 274 7.88 -10.23 3.23
N ASP A 275 7.37 -9.02 2.95
CA ASP A 275 7.05 -8.04 3.99
C ASP A 275 5.87 -8.46 4.87
N SER A 276 4.88 -9.19 4.32
CA SER A 276 3.77 -9.71 5.14
C SER A 276 4.24 -10.72 6.17
N THR A 277 5.18 -11.59 5.80
CA THR A 277 5.79 -12.54 6.73
C THR A 277 6.51 -11.83 7.88
N THR A 278 7.25 -10.78 7.56
CA THR A 278 7.95 -9.98 8.58
C THR A 278 6.98 -9.17 9.46
N ALA A 279 5.90 -8.63 8.86
CA ALA A 279 4.95 -7.77 9.55
C ALA A 279 4.04 -8.55 10.50
N TYR A 280 3.60 -9.72 10.10
CA TYR A 280 2.55 -10.48 10.81
C TYR A 280 3.09 -11.64 11.64
N GLY A 281 4.37 -12.02 11.43
CA GLY A 281 5.02 -13.08 12.19
C GLY A 281 4.22 -14.41 12.13
N ASN A 282 3.92 -14.98 13.28
CA ASN A 282 3.15 -16.22 13.39
C ASN A 282 1.69 -16.14 12.91
N LEU A 283 1.15 -14.93 12.72
CA LEU A 283 -0.20 -14.74 12.19
C LEU A 283 -0.23 -14.63 10.66
N THR A 284 0.92 -14.71 10.00
CA THR A 284 1.01 -14.66 8.53
C THR A 284 0.06 -15.65 7.88
N ASN A 285 0.10 -16.91 8.33
CA ASN A 285 -0.73 -17.97 7.77
C ASN A 285 -2.25 -17.75 7.96
N SER A 286 -2.68 -17.00 8.98
CA SER A 286 -4.10 -16.68 9.17
C SER A 286 -4.60 -15.64 8.17
N VAL A 287 -3.77 -14.65 7.83
CA VAL A 287 -4.20 -13.47 7.08
C VAL A 287 -3.61 -13.34 5.68
N THR A 288 -2.81 -14.32 5.24
CA THR A 288 -2.26 -14.35 3.87
C THR A 288 -2.69 -15.60 3.11
N PHE A 289 -2.53 -15.57 1.80
CA PHE A 289 -2.71 -16.72 0.91
C PHE A 289 -1.69 -16.69 -0.22
N ASN A 290 -1.26 -17.86 -0.70
CA ASN A 290 -0.34 -17.99 -1.82
C ASN A 290 -0.93 -18.80 -2.99
N SER A 291 -2.17 -19.22 -2.89
CA SER A 291 -2.91 -19.86 -4.00
C SER A 291 -4.39 -19.54 -3.93
N VAL A 292 -5.08 -19.74 -5.05
CA VAL A 292 -6.54 -19.59 -5.12
C VAL A 292 -7.24 -20.58 -4.21
N ASN A 293 -6.78 -21.83 -4.23
CA ASN A 293 -7.36 -22.89 -3.39
C ASN A 293 -7.21 -22.59 -1.89
N GLU A 294 -6.05 -22.07 -1.49
CA GLU A 294 -5.82 -21.64 -0.11
C GLU A 294 -6.77 -20.52 0.32
N LEU A 295 -6.92 -19.48 -0.53
CA LEU A 295 -7.85 -18.39 -0.29
C LEU A 295 -9.29 -18.89 -0.12
N VAL A 296 -9.76 -19.72 -1.04
CA VAL A 296 -11.12 -20.31 -0.99
C VAL A 296 -11.32 -21.11 0.29
N LYS A 297 -10.36 -21.98 0.62
CA LYS A 297 -10.41 -22.79 1.87
C LYS A 297 -10.47 -21.93 3.12
N LYS A 298 -9.69 -20.84 3.20
CA LYS A 298 -9.72 -19.91 4.33
C LYS A 298 -11.08 -19.23 4.48
N ILE A 299 -11.65 -18.73 3.39
CA ILE A 299 -12.97 -18.09 3.44
C ILE A 299 -14.04 -19.10 3.88
N ILE A 300 -14.02 -20.32 3.34
CA ILE A 300 -14.97 -21.38 3.75
C ILE A 300 -14.81 -21.70 5.24
N ASN A 301 -13.57 -21.84 5.70
CA ASN A 301 -13.29 -22.15 7.11
C ASN A 301 -13.81 -21.04 8.04
N TYR A 302 -13.57 -19.77 7.71
CA TYR A 302 -14.08 -18.64 8.47
C TYR A 302 -15.61 -18.52 8.45
N LYS A 303 -16.26 -18.89 7.33
CA LYS A 303 -17.73 -18.96 7.25
C LYS A 303 -18.32 -20.07 8.13
N LYS A 304 -17.63 -21.22 8.23
CA LYS A 304 -18.04 -22.35 9.06
C LYS A 304 -17.71 -22.14 10.54
N ASN A 305 -16.58 -21.49 10.83
CA ASN A 305 -16.06 -21.33 12.19
C ASN A 305 -15.87 -19.84 12.53
N TYR A 306 -16.97 -19.21 12.93
CA TYR A 306 -16.97 -17.79 13.31
C TYR A 306 -16.04 -17.48 14.50
N ASN A 307 -15.93 -18.40 15.47
CA ASN A 307 -15.06 -18.20 16.63
C ASN A 307 -13.58 -18.17 16.22
N LEU A 308 -13.17 -18.97 15.25
CA LEU A 308 -11.83 -18.94 14.69
C LEU A 308 -11.56 -17.60 14.02
N LEU A 309 -12.48 -17.11 13.19
CA LEU A 309 -12.37 -15.79 12.57
C LEU A 309 -12.18 -14.70 13.63
N VAL A 310 -13.02 -14.66 14.65
CA VAL A 310 -12.93 -13.67 15.72
C VAL A 310 -11.60 -13.77 16.46
N SER A 311 -11.14 -14.99 16.79
CA SER A 311 -9.87 -15.22 17.47
C SER A 311 -8.69 -14.71 16.65
N ASP A 312 -8.61 -15.09 15.38
CA ASP A 312 -7.49 -14.74 14.49
C ASP A 312 -7.40 -13.22 14.30
N TYR A 313 -8.53 -12.56 14.02
CA TYR A 313 -8.51 -11.11 13.76
C TYR A 313 -8.42 -10.25 15.02
N LYS A 314 -8.83 -10.74 16.19
CA LYS A 314 -8.48 -10.09 17.47
C LYS A 314 -6.97 -10.11 17.70
N LYS A 315 -6.31 -11.27 17.53
CA LYS A 315 -4.85 -11.38 17.61
C LYS A 315 -4.16 -10.50 16.57
N PHE A 316 -4.64 -10.53 15.33
CA PHE A 316 -4.07 -9.72 14.25
C PHE A 316 -4.18 -8.21 14.52
N SER A 317 -5.35 -7.72 14.95
CA SER A 317 -5.55 -6.34 15.32
C SER A 317 -4.66 -5.91 16.49
N SER A 318 -4.43 -6.79 17.47
CA SER A 318 -3.58 -6.50 18.63
C SER A 318 -2.11 -6.23 18.26
N LEU A 319 -1.62 -6.76 17.13
CA LEU A 319 -0.27 -6.43 16.63
C LEU A 319 -0.08 -4.94 16.37
N PHE A 320 -1.16 -4.22 16.09
CA PHE A 320 -1.16 -2.80 15.72
C PHE A 320 -1.74 -1.89 16.80
N SER A 321 -2.28 -2.46 17.88
CA SER A 321 -2.90 -1.69 18.98
C SER A 321 -1.92 -0.80 19.73
N ASN A 322 -0.63 -1.17 19.74
CA ASN A 322 0.42 -0.39 20.36
C ASN A 322 0.86 0.77 19.44
N SER A 323 0.35 1.95 19.70
CA SER A 323 0.77 3.21 19.04
C SER A 323 2.27 3.53 19.19
N SER A 324 3.00 2.79 20.03
CA SER A 324 4.45 2.95 20.24
C SER A 324 5.28 2.81 18.98
N LYS A 325 4.84 1.98 18.00
CA LYS A 325 5.55 1.79 16.73
C LYS A 325 5.51 3.04 15.85
N ASN A 326 4.35 3.72 15.78
CA ASN A 326 4.23 5.00 15.06
C ASN A 326 4.92 6.14 15.83
N TYR A 327 4.93 6.09 17.15
CA TYR A 327 5.67 7.03 18.00
C TYR A 327 7.18 6.93 17.74
N LYS A 328 7.73 5.72 17.53
CA LYS A 328 9.13 5.54 17.10
C LYS A 328 9.43 6.25 15.80
N THR A 329 8.56 6.12 14.79
CA THR A 329 8.69 6.84 13.51
C THR A 329 8.76 8.34 13.70
N LEU A 330 7.91 8.90 14.56
CA LEU A 330 7.93 10.31 14.90
C LEU A 330 9.18 10.74 15.62
N THR A 331 9.65 9.93 16.57
CA THR A 331 10.88 10.21 17.32
C THR A 331 12.08 10.20 16.38
N ILE A 332 12.13 9.30 15.40
CA ILE A 332 13.17 9.26 14.36
C ILE A 332 13.12 10.56 13.54
N ILE A 333 11.94 10.98 13.07
CA ILE A 333 11.78 12.23 12.32
C ILE A 333 12.22 13.43 13.18
N LYS A 334 11.84 13.48 14.46
CA LYS A 334 12.26 14.52 15.40
C LYS A 334 13.79 14.55 15.60
N ASN A 335 14.40 13.39 15.75
CA ASN A 335 15.84 13.28 15.99
C ASN A 335 16.66 13.66 14.75
N ILE A 336 16.14 13.34 13.54
CA ILE A 336 16.75 13.76 12.28
C ILE A 336 16.70 15.30 12.17
N SER A 337 15.54 15.90 12.48
CA SER A 337 15.40 17.35 12.43
C SER A 337 16.29 18.10 13.42
N LYS A 338 16.62 17.47 14.58
CA LYS A 338 17.54 18.05 15.59
C LYS A 338 19.01 17.95 15.20
N LYS A 339 19.42 16.90 14.46
CA LYS A 339 20.83 16.74 14.06
C LYS A 339 21.25 17.68 12.93
N ASN A 340 20.28 18.25 12.21
CA ASN A 340 20.51 19.16 11.09
C ASN A 340 20.20 20.65 11.44
N SER A 341 19.88 20.93 12.69
CA SER A 341 19.77 22.28 13.29
C SER A 341 20.99 22.56 14.17
#